data_e651f6281efa7c9b858d7a1922af170a
#
_entry.id   e651f6281efa7c9b858d7a1922af170a
#
_cell.length_a   1.000
_cell.length_b   1.000
_cell.length_c   1.000
_cell.angle_alpha   90.00
_cell.angle_beta   90.00
_cell.angle_gamma   90.00
#
_symmetry.space_group_name_H-M   'P 1'
#
loop_
_entity.id
_entity.type
_entity.pdbx_description
1 polymer ?
#
loop_
_entity_poly.entity_id
_entity_poly.type
_entity_poly.pdbx_seq_one_letter_code
_entity_poly.pdbx_strand_id
1 'polypeptide(L)'
;MSLLQKLQSLLDSTRAVDFLAPLAMRLYLAPVFFVAGTNKLDGVLPNENTVAWFGTPEWGLGLPAPFLMALLAAWTEVLGALALLVGVAVRWVAVPLMVVMLVAAFAVHWENGWQAVADPAMCLFNCEAAQEAATRLEAAKSILREHGNYSWLTEQGNFVISNNGIEWAATYFVMLLSLFFVGAGRYVSVDYYIQRAVGPRT
;
A
#
# COMPACT_ATOMS: atom_id res chain seq x y z
N MET A 1 -14.16 -43.33 1.21
CA MET A 1 -13.58 -42.01 0.77
C MET A 1 -12.11 -42.24 0.49
N SER A 2 -11.64 -41.77 -0.69
CA SER A 2 -10.22 -41.79 -1.02
C SER A 2 -9.42 -40.83 -0.11
N LEU A 3 -8.11 -41.04 -0.01
CA LEU A 3 -7.23 -40.11 0.73
C LEU A 3 -7.38 -38.65 0.26
N LEU A 4 -7.49 -38.43 -1.05
CA LEU A 4 -7.73 -37.11 -1.64
C LEU A 4 -9.04 -36.49 -1.17
N GLN A 5 -10.12 -37.25 -1.08
CA GLN A 5 -11.42 -36.75 -0.56
C GLN A 5 -11.33 -36.37 0.92
N LYS A 6 -10.58 -37.10 1.73
CA LYS A 6 -10.36 -36.76 3.15
C LYS A 6 -9.53 -35.46 3.29
N LEU A 7 -8.46 -35.31 2.48
CA LEU A 7 -7.65 -34.11 2.47
C LEU A 7 -8.46 -32.90 1.99
N GLN A 8 -9.26 -33.05 0.94
CA GLN A 8 -10.13 -31.99 0.45
C GLN A 8 -11.16 -31.57 1.52
N SER A 9 -11.82 -32.53 2.18
CA SER A 9 -12.76 -32.26 3.27
C SER A 9 -12.11 -31.52 4.44
N LEU A 10 -10.85 -31.82 4.76
CA LEU A 10 -10.08 -31.09 5.77
C LEU A 10 -9.83 -29.64 5.33
N LEU A 11 -9.42 -29.42 4.08
CA LEU A 11 -9.24 -28.08 3.53
C LEU A 11 -10.56 -27.29 3.49
N ASP A 12 -11.65 -27.93 3.10
CA ASP A 12 -12.97 -27.27 3.07
C ASP A 12 -13.43 -26.83 4.47
N SER A 13 -13.04 -27.55 5.52
CA SER A 13 -13.35 -27.16 6.90
C SER A 13 -12.69 -25.85 7.31
N THR A 14 -11.54 -25.49 6.71
CA THR A 14 -10.87 -24.21 6.99
C THR A 14 -11.66 -23.00 6.51
N ARG A 15 -12.64 -23.17 5.60
CA ARG A 15 -13.55 -22.10 5.16
C ARG A 15 -14.42 -21.53 6.29
N ALA A 16 -14.49 -22.21 7.42
CA ALA A 16 -15.15 -21.66 8.60
C ALA A 16 -14.51 -20.35 9.09
N VAL A 17 -13.21 -20.18 8.82
CA VAL A 17 -12.41 -19.00 9.21
C VAL A 17 -12.01 -18.12 8.00
N ASP A 18 -12.72 -18.19 6.87
CA ASP A 18 -12.43 -17.42 5.64
C ASP A 18 -12.45 -15.89 5.86
N PHE A 19 -13.15 -15.44 6.91
CA PHE A 19 -13.21 -14.03 7.29
C PHE A 19 -11.86 -13.45 7.74
N LEU A 20 -10.90 -14.30 8.11
CA LEU A 20 -9.57 -13.85 8.54
C LEU A 20 -8.79 -13.17 7.41
N ALA A 21 -8.94 -13.63 6.17
CA ALA A 21 -8.23 -13.06 5.04
C ALA A 21 -8.63 -11.58 4.77
N PRO A 22 -9.92 -11.26 4.57
CA PRO A 22 -10.32 -9.86 4.40
C PRO A 22 -10.07 -9.01 5.66
N LEU A 23 -10.19 -9.58 6.86
CA LEU A 23 -9.85 -8.88 8.10
C LEU A 23 -8.36 -8.50 8.13
N ALA A 24 -7.47 -9.45 7.85
CA ALA A 24 -6.04 -9.20 7.84
C ALA A 24 -5.64 -8.14 6.80
N MET A 25 -6.20 -8.21 5.57
CA MET A 25 -5.95 -7.19 4.55
C MET A 25 -6.41 -5.80 5.00
N ARG A 26 -7.57 -5.68 5.60
CA ARG A 26 -8.11 -4.42 6.12
C ARG A 26 -7.22 -3.85 7.23
N LEU A 27 -6.85 -4.68 8.21
CA LEU A 27 -5.98 -4.27 9.33
C LEU A 27 -4.58 -3.89 8.87
N TYR A 28 -4.08 -4.50 7.79
CA TYR A 28 -2.81 -4.14 7.20
C TYR A 28 -2.89 -2.81 6.43
N LEU A 29 -3.92 -2.63 5.59
CA LEU A 29 -4.06 -1.45 4.75
C LEU A 29 -4.48 -0.20 5.52
N ALA A 30 -5.27 -0.35 6.60
CA ALA A 30 -5.77 0.78 7.36
C ALA A 30 -4.65 1.71 7.89
N PRO A 31 -3.63 1.25 8.63
CA PRO A 31 -2.54 2.12 9.07
C PRO A 31 -1.73 2.70 7.91
N VAL A 32 -1.53 1.94 6.82
CA VAL A 32 -0.81 2.41 5.62
C VAL A 32 -1.49 3.64 5.04
N PHE A 33 -2.78 3.55 4.74
CA PHE A 33 -3.54 4.68 4.17
C PHE A 33 -3.76 5.81 5.17
N PHE A 34 -3.94 5.49 6.45
CA PHE A 34 -4.09 6.52 7.47
C PHE A 34 -2.86 7.41 7.57
N VAL A 35 -1.68 6.82 7.68
CA VAL A 35 -0.41 7.55 7.72
C VAL A 35 -0.15 8.29 6.41
N ALA A 36 -0.39 7.64 5.26
CA ALA A 36 -0.20 8.27 3.95
C ALA A 36 -1.11 9.50 3.78
N GLY A 37 -2.38 9.40 4.17
CA GLY A 37 -3.34 10.50 4.07
C GLY A 37 -3.04 11.64 5.05
N THR A 38 -2.76 11.31 6.32
CA THR A 38 -2.46 12.33 7.35
C THR A 38 -1.17 13.09 7.05
N ASN A 39 -0.15 12.43 6.48
CA ASN A 39 1.09 13.11 6.07
C ASN A 39 0.89 14.15 4.95
N LYS A 40 -0.20 14.06 4.21
CA LYS A 40 -0.57 15.04 3.19
C LYS A 40 -1.32 16.25 3.75
N LEU A 41 -1.74 16.20 5.02
CA LEU A 41 -2.57 17.21 5.66
C LEU A 41 -1.78 18.04 6.67
N ASP A 42 -2.20 19.31 6.80
CA ASP A 42 -1.97 20.16 7.96
C ASP A 42 -3.34 20.52 8.54
N GLY A 43 -3.66 19.88 9.67
CA GLY A 43 -5.03 19.88 10.18
C GLY A 43 -6.01 19.18 9.24
N VAL A 44 -6.91 19.92 8.62
CA VAL A 44 -7.94 19.40 7.71
C VAL A 44 -7.69 19.73 6.24
N LEU A 45 -6.70 20.56 5.95
CA LEU A 45 -6.34 21.00 4.61
C LEU A 45 -5.04 20.34 4.14
N PRO A 46 -4.82 20.20 2.83
CA PRO A 46 -3.54 19.72 2.34
C PRO A 46 -2.42 20.70 2.71
N ASN A 47 -1.27 20.17 3.14
CA ASN A 47 -0.12 20.99 3.41
C ASN A 47 0.49 21.58 2.11
N GLU A 48 1.20 22.69 2.25
CA GLU A 48 1.77 23.43 1.11
C GLU A 48 2.69 22.57 0.25
N ASN A 49 3.52 21.72 0.86
CA ASN A 49 4.43 20.84 0.15
C ASN A 49 3.67 19.82 -0.72
N THR A 50 2.59 19.26 -0.19
CA THR A 50 1.74 18.34 -0.95
C THR A 50 1.08 19.05 -2.11
N VAL A 51 0.52 20.25 -1.91
CA VAL A 51 -0.11 21.03 -2.99
C VAL A 51 0.92 21.37 -4.07
N ALA A 52 2.12 21.84 -3.67
CA ALA A 52 3.20 22.13 -4.59
C ALA A 52 3.61 20.89 -5.40
N TRP A 53 3.75 19.74 -4.74
CA TRP A 53 4.10 18.47 -5.41
C TRP A 53 3.02 18.00 -6.40
N PHE A 54 1.75 18.18 -6.07
CA PHE A 54 0.66 17.85 -7.00
C PHE A 54 0.62 18.76 -8.22
N GLY A 55 1.07 20.04 -8.09
CA GLY A 55 0.93 21.05 -9.13
C GLY A 55 2.15 21.27 -10.01
N THR A 56 3.36 20.93 -9.54
CA THR A 56 4.61 21.27 -10.22
C THR A 56 5.04 20.17 -11.19
N PRO A 57 5.11 20.42 -12.52
CA PRO A 57 5.46 19.38 -13.49
C PRO A 57 6.93 18.93 -13.42
N GLU A 58 7.83 19.83 -12.98
CA GLU A 58 9.28 19.60 -13.03
C GLU A 58 9.74 18.54 -11.99
N TRP A 59 9.04 18.41 -10.87
CA TRP A 59 9.42 17.51 -9.78
C TRP A 59 8.24 16.85 -9.06
N GLY A 60 7.04 17.02 -9.58
CA GLY A 60 5.80 16.49 -9.04
C GLY A 60 4.88 15.95 -10.14
N LEU A 61 3.58 16.01 -9.90
CA LEU A 61 2.59 15.40 -10.79
C LEU A 61 2.10 16.31 -11.91
N GLY A 62 2.26 17.64 -11.81
CA GLY A 62 1.79 18.60 -12.79
C GLY A 62 0.26 18.58 -13.01
N LEU A 63 -0.52 18.23 -12.00
CA LEU A 63 -1.96 18.08 -12.12
C LEU A 63 -2.68 19.42 -12.13
N PRO A 64 -3.79 19.55 -12.89
CA PRO A 64 -4.66 20.72 -12.80
C PRO A 64 -5.35 20.76 -11.42
N ALA A 65 -5.61 21.97 -10.91
CA ALA A 65 -6.25 22.20 -9.60
C ALA A 65 -5.56 21.41 -8.45
N PRO A 66 -4.25 21.62 -8.21
CA PRO A 66 -3.45 20.79 -7.33
C PRO A 66 -3.97 20.74 -5.90
N PHE A 67 -4.50 21.84 -5.38
CA PHE A 67 -5.13 21.87 -4.05
C PHE A 67 -6.30 20.89 -3.95
N LEU A 68 -7.19 20.88 -4.95
CA LEU A 68 -8.35 19.99 -4.96
C LEU A 68 -7.92 18.51 -5.10
N MET A 69 -6.96 18.22 -5.97
CA MET A 69 -6.43 16.87 -6.17
C MET A 69 -5.74 16.35 -4.90
N ALA A 70 -4.93 17.18 -4.25
CA ALA A 70 -4.28 16.86 -2.99
C ALA A 70 -5.31 16.61 -1.86
N LEU A 71 -6.34 17.46 -1.77
CA LEU A 71 -7.43 17.31 -0.80
C LEU A 71 -8.20 15.99 -0.99
N LEU A 72 -8.58 15.70 -2.23
CA LEU A 72 -9.28 14.47 -2.57
C LEU A 72 -8.43 13.23 -2.28
N ALA A 73 -7.15 13.24 -2.65
CA ALA A 73 -6.24 12.12 -2.37
C ALA A 73 -6.08 11.90 -0.86
N ALA A 74 -5.77 12.94 -0.09
CA ALA A 74 -5.55 12.85 1.34
C ALA A 74 -6.79 12.33 2.08
N TRP A 75 -7.97 12.90 1.81
CA TRP A 75 -9.20 12.47 2.48
C TRP A 75 -9.70 11.10 1.99
N THR A 76 -9.46 10.73 0.74
CA THR A 76 -9.73 9.37 0.26
C THR A 76 -8.92 8.35 1.07
N GLU A 77 -7.65 8.62 1.33
CA GLU A 77 -6.79 7.74 2.13
C GLU A 77 -7.23 7.72 3.60
N VAL A 78 -7.46 8.87 4.23
CA VAL A 78 -7.87 8.92 5.65
C VAL A 78 -9.23 8.26 5.89
N LEU A 79 -10.25 8.65 5.13
CA LEU A 79 -11.61 8.11 5.29
C LEU A 79 -11.67 6.64 4.85
N GLY A 80 -10.93 6.28 3.78
CA GLY A 80 -10.79 4.91 3.33
C GLY A 80 -10.13 4.03 4.40
N ALA A 81 -9.08 4.51 5.06
CA ALA A 81 -8.41 3.82 6.17
C ALA A 81 -9.37 3.53 7.34
N LEU A 82 -10.15 4.54 7.76
CA LEU A 82 -11.15 4.38 8.83
C LEU A 82 -12.25 3.40 8.43
N ALA A 83 -12.73 3.49 7.19
CA ALA A 83 -13.73 2.58 6.65
C ALA A 83 -13.21 1.13 6.57
N LEU A 84 -11.96 0.92 6.14
CA LEU A 84 -11.30 -0.38 6.14
C LEU A 84 -11.15 -0.93 7.57
N LEU A 85 -10.72 -0.11 8.52
CA LEU A 85 -10.53 -0.52 9.91
C LEU A 85 -11.83 -1.07 10.50
N VAL A 86 -12.92 -0.33 10.36
CA VAL A 86 -14.24 -0.69 10.91
C VAL A 86 -14.95 -1.74 10.04
N GLY A 87 -14.60 -1.83 8.77
CA GLY A 87 -15.23 -2.74 7.81
C GLY A 87 -16.60 -2.26 7.33
N VAL A 88 -16.71 -0.97 7.05
CA VAL A 88 -17.92 -0.33 6.52
C VAL A 88 -17.71 0.11 5.08
N ALA A 89 -18.68 -0.14 4.23
CA ALA A 89 -18.66 0.20 2.80
C ALA A 89 -17.37 -0.22 2.07
N VAL A 90 -16.74 -1.33 2.49
CA VAL A 90 -15.40 -1.75 2.06
C VAL A 90 -15.28 -1.84 0.54
N ARG A 91 -16.27 -2.40 -0.14
CA ARG A 91 -16.26 -2.51 -1.61
C ARG A 91 -16.33 -1.14 -2.30
N TRP A 92 -17.02 -0.17 -1.71
CA TRP A 92 -17.12 1.19 -2.25
C TRP A 92 -15.84 1.99 -2.05
N VAL A 93 -15.27 1.96 -0.85
CA VAL A 93 -14.03 2.69 -0.55
C VAL A 93 -12.81 2.07 -1.21
N ALA A 94 -12.83 0.78 -1.52
CA ALA A 94 -11.77 0.12 -2.28
C ALA A 94 -11.57 0.75 -3.67
N VAL A 95 -12.63 1.22 -4.34
CA VAL A 95 -12.54 1.81 -5.68
C VAL A 95 -11.68 3.08 -5.70
N PRO A 96 -12.00 4.14 -4.95
CA PRO A 96 -11.16 5.34 -4.95
C PRO A 96 -9.75 5.07 -4.41
N LEU A 97 -9.56 4.16 -3.43
CA LEU A 97 -8.23 3.77 -2.97
C LEU A 97 -7.43 3.05 -4.07
N MET A 98 -8.05 2.19 -4.88
CA MET A 98 -7.41 1.58 -6.06
C MET A 98 -6.99 2.65 -7.08
N VAL A 99 -7.79 3.69 -7.30
CA VAL A 99 -7.41 4.80 -8.18
C VAL A 99 -6.17 5.52 -7.65
N VAL A 100 -6.10 5.80 -6.34
CA VAL A 100 -4.91 6.39 -5.72
C VAL A 100 -3.68 5.48 -5.93
N MET A 101 -3.81 4.17 -5.78
CA MET A 101 -2.72 3.23 -6.02
C MET A 101 -2.29 3.17 -7.50
N LEU A 102 -3.22 3.27 -8.45
CA LEU A 102 -2.87 3.36 -9.87
C LEU A 102 -2.12 4.65 -10.19
N VAL A 103 -2.56 5.78 -9.65
CA VAL A 103 -1.82 7.05 -9.80
C VAL A 103 -0.43 6.92 -9.18
N ALA A 104 -0.31 6.38 -7.97
CA ALA A 104 0.98 6.15 -7.34
C ALA A 104 1.88 5.24 -8.19
N ALA A 105 1.36 4.13 -8.70
CA ALA A 105 2.13 3.19 -9.51
C ALA A 105 2.62 3.82 -10.82
N PHE A 106 1.72 4.46 -11.58
CA PHE A 106 2.02 4.87 -12.96
C PHE A 106 2.54 6.31 -13.09
N ALA A 107 2.09 7.23 -12.23
CA ALA A 107 2.50 8.62 -12.31
C ALA A 107 3.67 8.98 -11.38
N VAL A 108 3.89 8.20 -10.29
CA VAL A 108 4.92 8.50 -9.29
C VAL A 108 6.10 7.53 -9.37
N HIS A 109 5.82 6.22 -9.43
CA HIS A 109 6.82 5.19 -9.18
C HIS A 109 7.26 4.41 -10.42
N TRP A 110 6.60 4.57 -11.56
CA TRP A 110 6.84 3.77 -12.76
C TRP A 110 8.28 3.82 -13.26
N GLU A 111 8.87 5.00 -13.29
CA GLU A 111 10.25 5.21 -13.75
C GLU A 111 11.29 4.52 -12.86
N ASN A 112 10.95 4.28 -11.59
CA ASN A 112 11.82 3.59 -10.65
C ASN A 112 11.78 2.05 -10.78
N GLY A 113 10.99 1.50 -11.71
CA GLY A 113 10.86 0.07 -11.93
C GLY A 113 10.00 -0.63 -10.87
N TRP A 114 10.24 -1.93 -10.68
CA TRP A 114 9.39 -2.77 -9.83
C TRP A 114 9.66 -2.60 -8.34
N GLN A 115 10.91 -2.86 -7.92
CA GLN A 115 11.23 -3.09 -6.52
C GLN A 115 11.23 -1.82 -5.64
N ALA A 116 10.82 -1.97 -4.39
CA ALA A 116 10.85 -0.89 -3.40
C ALA A 116 12.26 -0.60 -2.89
N VAL A 117 13.10 -1.64 -2.74
CA VAL A 117 14.50 -1.55 -2.36
C VAL A 117 15.37 -1.88 -3.57
N ALA A 118 16.40 -1.08 -3.80
CA ALA A 118 17.30 -1.27 -4.93
C ALA A 118 18.14 -2.56 -4.75
N ASP A 119 17.78 -3.59 -5.52
CA ASP A 119 18.50 -4.84 -5.64
C ASP A 119 18.64 -5.20 -7.11
N PRO A 120 19.88 -5.20 -7.66
CA PRO A 120 20.11 -5.56 -9.06
C PRO A 120 19.63 -6.97 -9.42
N ALA A 121 19.64 -7.90 -8.47
CA ALA A 121 19.21 -9.29 -8.70
C ALA A 121 17.70 -9.46 -8.83
N MET A 122 16.91 -8.53 -8.29
CA MET A 122 15.45 -8.58 -8.26
C MET A 122 14.78 -7.65 -9.26
N CYS A 123 15.55 -7.01 -10.14
CA CYS A 123 15.00 -6.03 -11.06
C CYS A 123 14.24 -6.68 -12.21
N LEU A 124 12.98 -6.23 -12.45
CA LEU A 124 12.12 -6.72 -13.53
C LEU A 124 12.10 -5.78 -14.74
N PHE A 125 12.14 -4.46 -14.53
CA PHE A 125 12.15 -3.44 -15.57
C PHE A 125 12.69 -2.12 -15.01
N ASN A 126 13.17 -1.20 -15.87
CA ASN A 126 13.79 0.07 -15.52
C ASN A 126 14.94 -0.10 -14.51
N CYS A 127 15.89 -0.98 -14.84
CA CYS A 127 16.90 -1.49 -13.91
C CYS A 127 18.11 -0.59 -13.71
N GLU A 128 18.26 0.47 -14.48
CA GLU A 128 19.47 1.31 -14.48
C GLU A 128 19.75 1.89 -13.08
N ALA A 129 18.74 2.49 -12.46
CA ALA A 129 18.86 3.04 -11.12
C ALA A 129 19.22 2.00 -10.06
N ALA A 130 18.66 0.79 -10.15
CA ALA A 130 18.95 -0.29 -9.22
C ALA A 130 20.37 -0.85 -9.37
N GLN A 131 20.90 -0.90 -10.59
CA GLN A 131 22.28 -1.32 -10.87
C GLN A 131 23.30 -0.31 -10.33
N GLU A 132 23.06 0.99 -10.56
CA GLU A 132 23.92 2.06 -10.02
C GLU A 132 23.83 2.15 -8.49
N ALA A 133 22.70 1.85 -7.89
CA ALA A 133 22.47 1.93 -6.46
C ALA A 133 23.46 1.03 -5.68
N ALA A 134 23.78 -0.15 -6.19
CA ALA A 134 24.75 -1.04 -5.55
C ALA A 134 26.14 -0.38 -5.43
N THR A 135 26.62 0.24 -6.50
CA THR A 135 27.90 0.96 -6.52
C THR A 135 27.87 2.17 -5.58
N ARG A 136 26.80 2.94 -5.60
CA ARG A 136 26.63 4.11 -4.72
C ARG A 136 26.54 3.71 -3.24
N LEU A 137 25.87 2.58 -2.94
CA LEU A 137 25.78 2.04 -1.59
C LEU A 137 27.14 1.62 -1.03
N GLU A 138 27.95 0.93 -1.84
CA GLU A 138 29.32 0.53 -1.40
C GLU A 138 30.23 1.75 -1.21
N ALA A 139 30.13 2.78 -2.05
CA ALA A 139 30.84 4.03 -1.85
C ALA A 139 30.41 4.73 -0.54
N ALA A 140 29.10 4.78 -0.24
CA ALA A 140 28.60 5.34 1.02
C ALA A 140 29.08 4.53 2.23
N LYS A 141 29.02 3.18 2.15
CA LYS A 141 29.53 2.29 3.23
C LYS A 141 31.03 2.46 3.44
N SER A 142 31.82 2.66 2.38
CA SER A 142 33.26 2.92 2.49
C SER A 142 33.55 4.18 3.30
N ILE A 143 32.86 5.28 3.00
CA ILE A 143 32.98 6.54 3.74
C ILE A 143 32.59 6.34 5.22
N LEU A 144 31.51 5.61 5.49
CA LEU A 144 31.05 5.34 6.85
C LEU A 144 32.01 4.43 7.63
N ARG A 145 32.69 3.48 6.97
CA ARG A 145 33.72 2.64 7.60
C ARG A 145 34.97 3.44 7.95
N GLU A 146 35.32 4.43 7.12
CA GLU A 146 36.53 5.25 7.33
C GLU A 146 36.30 6.36 8.37
N HIS A 147 35.14 7.00 8.37
CA HIS A 147 34.86 8.21 9.15
C HIS A 147 33.80 8.04 10.24
N GLY A 148 33.19 6.85 10.36
CA GLY A 148 32.10 6.61 11.30
C GLY A 148 32.27 5.33 12.10
N ASN A 149 31.42 5.15 13.10
CA ASN A 149 31.30 3.88 13.79
C ASN A 149 30.34 2.95 13.04
N TYR A 150 30.84 2.30 12.00
CA TYR A 150 30.03 1.48 11.10
C TYR A 150 29.30 0.34 11.83
N SER A 151 29.96 -0.31 12.81
CA SER A 151 29.35 -1.40 13.57
C SER A 151 28.14 -0.94 14.38
N TRP A 152 28.20 0.23 15.01
CA TRP A 152 27.07 0.81 15.72
C TRP A 152 25.95 1.25 14.75
N LEU A 153 26.33 1.84 13.61
CA LEU A 153 25.36 2.29 12.60
C LEU A 153 24.57 1.13 11.98
N THR A 154 25.15 -0.09 11.96
CA THR A 154 24.53 -1.28 11.36
C THR A 154 24.03 -2.30 12.39
N GLU A 155 24.08 -1.98 13.68
CA GLU A 155 23.63 -2.86 14.76
C GLU A 155 22.16 -3.25 14.64
N GLN A 156 21.30 -2.32 14.18
CA GLN A 156 19.86 -2.51 14.02
C GLN A 156 19.47 -2.94 12.58
N GLY A 157 20.44 -3.09 11.67
CA GLY A 157 20.20 -3.51 10.28
C GLY A 157 21.18 -2.91 9.29
N ASN A 158 21.12 -3.39 8.06
CA ASN A 158 22.00 -2.93 6.99
C ASN A 158 21.48 -1.67 6.29
N PHE A 159 22.40 -0.85 5.77
CA PHE A 159 22.05 0.23 4.86
C PHE A 159 21.56 -0.32 3.52
N VAL A 160 20.48 0.24 3.04
CA VAL A 160 19.89 -0.04 1.72
C VAL A 160 19.55 1.27 1.03
N ILE A 161 19.50 1.25 -0.28
CA ILE A 161 18.99 2.37 -1.06
C ILE A 161 17.52 2.10 -1.40
N SER A 162 16.63 3.02 -1.04
CA SER A 162 15.24 2.96 -1.48
C SER A 162 15.18 3.19 -2.99
N ASN A 163 14.68 2.21 -3.73
CA ASN A 163 14.42 2.36 -5.17
C ASN A 163 13.08 3.06 -5.42
N ASN A 164 12.16 2.94 -4.45
CA ASN A 164 10.85 3.57 -4.52
C ASN A 164 10.03 3.16 -5.77
N GLY A 165 10.17 1.92 -6.20
CA GLY A 165 9.43 1.34 -7.33
C GLY A 165 7.96 1.06 -7.01
N ILE A 166 7.25 0.47 -7.99
CA ILE A 166 5.78 0.26 -7.92
C ILE A 166 5.36 -0.88 -6.99
N GLU A 167 6.26 -1.65 -6.44
CA GLU A 167 5.99 -2.88 -5.68
C GLU A 167 4.93 -2.69 -4.58
N TRP A 168 5.08 -1.65 -3.75
CA TRP A 168 4.11 -1.36 -2.68
C TRP A 168 2.75 -0.92 -3.22
N ALA A 169 2.74 -0.03 -4.22
CA ALA A 169 1.49 0.43 -4.83
C ALA A 169 0.74 -0.72 -5.51
N ALA A 170 1.45 -1.61 -6.21
CA ALA A 170 0.89 -2.81 -6.83
C ALA A 170 0.36 -3.81 -5.78
N THR A 171 1.10 -4.03 -4.70
CA THR A 171 0.68 -4.91 -3.61
C THR A 171 -0.61 -4.41 -2.96
N TYR A 172 -0.68 -3.13 -2.62
CA TYR A 172 -1.88 -2.54 -2.01
C TYR A 172 -3.05 -2.53 -2.98
N PHE A 173 -2.82 -2.29 -4.27
CA PHE A 173 -3.84 -2.40 -5.30
C PHE A 173 -4.44 -3.82 -5.35
N VAL A 174 -3.61 -4.87 -5.37
CA VAL A 174 -4.08 -6.27 -5.41
C VAL A 174 -4.86 -6.62 -4.15
N MET A 175 -4.43 -6.14 -2.97
CA MET A 175 -5.17 -6.34 -1.72
C MET A 175 -6.54 -5.64 -1.75
N LEU A 176 -6.60 -4.40 -2.26
CA LEU A 176 -7.86 -3.65 -2.44
C LEU A 176 -8.77 -4.30 -3.47
N LEU A 177 -8.22 -4.82 -4.57
CA LEU A 177 -8.96 -5.56 -5.60
C LEU A 177 -9.57 -6.83 -5.01
N SER A 178 -8.84 -7.55 -4.17
CA SER A 178 -9.36 -8.70 -3.42
C SER A 178 -10.53 -8.27 -2.53
N LEU A 179 -10.36 -7.21 -1.73
CA LEU A 179 -11.42 -6.68 -0.87
C LEU A 179 -12.64 -6.18 -1.65
N PHE A 180 -12.44 -5.63 -2.84
CA PHE A 180 -13.54 -5.22 -3.72
C PHE A 180 -14.42 -6.40 -4.12
N PHE A 181 -13.85 -7.56 -4.44
CA PHE A 181 -14.61 -8.76 -4.83
C PHE A 181 -15.13 -9.54 -3.63
N VAL A 182 -14.31 -9.76 -2.60
CA VAL A 182 -14.64 -10.58 -1.42
C VAL A 182 -15.49 -9.80 -0.42
N GLY A 183 -15.33 -8.47 -0.36
CA GLY A 183 -15.99 -7.62 0.64
C GLY A 183 -15.25 -7.56 1.97
N ALA A 184 -15.93 -7.04 2.99
CA ALA A 184 -15.36 -6.77 4.31
C ALA A 184 -15.08 -8.02 5.17
N GLY A 185 -15.62 -9.16 4.78
CA GLY A 185 -15.58 -10.39 5.56
C GLY A 185 -16.73 -10.53 6.55
N ARG A 186 -16.94 -11.76 7.04
CA ARG A 186 -18.00 -12.11 7.98
C ARG A 186 -17.60 -11.75 9.43
N TYR A 187 -18.57 -11.62 10.31
CA TYR A 187 -18.46 -11.46 11.78
C TYR A 187 -17.77 -10.17 12.25
N VAL A 188 -16.62 -9.80 11.71
CA VAL A 188 -15.78 -8.69 12.19
C VAL A 188 -15.82 -7.51 11.20
N SER A 189 -17.01 -7.16 10.70
CA SER A 189 -17.22 -6.00 9.84
C SER A 189 -18.63 -5.42 10.00
N VAL A 190 -18.76 -4.13 9.89
CA VAL A 190 -20.08 -3.46 9.93
C VAL A 190 -20.90 -3.86 8.71
N ASP A 191 -20.30 -4.01 7.55
CA ASP A 191 -21.00 -4.44 6.32
C ASP A 191 -21.73 -5.78 6.50
N TYR A 192 -21.15 -6.72 7.25
CA TYR A 192 -21.78 -8.00 7.54
C TYR A 192 -23.09 -7.83 8.32
N TYR A 193 -23.12 -6.97 9.34
CA TYR A 193 -24.30 -6.76 10.16
C TYR A 193 -25.36 -5.93 9.40
N ILE A 194 -24.94 -4.96 8.59
CA ILE A 194 -25.86 -4.20 7.72
C ILE A 194 -26.54 -5.17 6.73
N GLN A 195 -25.78 -6.02 6.05
CA GLN A 195 -26.33 -7.00 5.10
C GLN A 195 -27.33 -7.96 5.77
N ARG A 196 -27.06 -8.40 7.01
CA ARG A 196 -27.99 -9.24 7.77
C ARG A 196 -29.27 -8.50 8.18
N ALA A 197 -29.19 -7.20 8.44
CA ALA A 197 -30.33 -6.42 8.85
C ALA A 197 -31.24 -6.01 7.68
N VAL A 198 -30.64 -5.71 6.50
CA VAL A 198 -31.34 -5.14 5.34
C VAL A 198 -31.51 -6.16 4.20
N GLY A 199 -30.69 -7.21 4.17
CA GLY A 199 -30.76 -8.23 3.13
C GLY A 199 -32.07 -9.06 3.17
N PRO A 200 -32.48 -9.65 2.04
CA PRO A 200 -33.63 -10.54 2.03
C PRO A 200 -33.42 -11.67 3.03
N ARG A 201 -34.41 -11.89 3.89
CA ARG A 201 -34.44 -13.06 4.80
C ARG A 201 -34.61 -14.31 3.93
N THR A 202 -33.48 -15.00 3.60
CA THR A 202 -33.50 -16.34 2.99
C THR A 202 -33.68 -17.39 4.07
#